data_9b9b013e3dc3fb39b963833ca4e04155
#
_entry.id   9b9b013e3dc3fb39b963833ca4e04155
#
_cell.length_a   1.000
_cell.length_b   1.000
_cell.length_c   1.000
_cell.angle_alpha   90.00
_cell.angle_beta   90.00
_cell.angle_gamma   90.00
#
_symmetry.space_group_name_H-M   'P 1'
#
loop_
_entity.id
_entity.type
_entity.pdbx_description
1 polymer ?
#
loop_
_entity_poly.entity_id
_entity_poly.type
_entity_poly.pdbx_seq_one_letter_code
_entity_poly.pdbx_strand_id
1 'polypeptide(L)'
;MNCVQVKDKKQIKRFKNFRRTLYKNDPFYVSTVEFTVDMLLDKTTKFAKSCITRPIMVEENQQVLAQCVLVKNPYDDFVQMAFFEGLERQEQAVALLKEQAKVFAKEMGVRRIIVGLNGHLSYGVGLSLDMEKPNTFDSTYTKTYYPQYFTDGKEHKLMAFRNTIEVFRSKLVQRPSKFTVRTVDFENFSKDMELFKQVCDETIGTTFLYAPTQDKHFEELIGEMKFFLRKENILFAFDGNEAVGFLFWHPDYNEILKKGKQNSLLSIALRYTLFKKKIKTVKVNSIGVKEKYQGRVTIQLLNEMMKYINSYDYAETNFVWENNRKSMAINRHIGGHIERNFAVYEYEI
;
A
#
# COMPACT_ATOMS: atom_id res chain seq x y z
N MET A 1 -0.33 33.40 -2.75
CA MET A 1 -0.50 31.93 -2.74
C MET A 1 -1.55 31.53 -3.77
N ASN A 2 -1.23 30.64 -4.71
CA ASN A 2 -2.10 30.25 -5.82
C ASN A 2 -2.19 28.72 -5.90
N CYS A 3 -3.40 28.20 -6.16
CA CYS A 3 -3.59 26.78 -6.48
C CYS A 3 -3.53 26.58 -8.00
N VAL A 4 -2.65 25.71 -8.46
CA VAL A 4 -2.36 25.46 -9.87
C VAL A 4 -2.67 24.02 -10.22
N GLN A 5 -3.51 23.81 -11.23
CA GLN A 5 -3.68 22.48 -11.81
C GLN A 5 -2.47 22.13 -12.68
N VAL A 6 -1.90 20.94 -12.47
CA VAL A 6 -0.75 20.44 -13.23
C VAL A 6 -1.23 19.90 -14.57
N LYS A 7 -0.84 20.52 -15.67
CA LYS A 7 -1.32 20.19 -17.03
C LYS A 7 -0.20 19.88 -18.03
N ASP A 8 0.97 20.43 -17.85
CA ASP A 8 2.07 20.30 -18.79
C ASP A 8 3.27 19.55 -18.21
N LYS A 9 4.20 19.14 -19.08
CA LYS A 9 5.40 18.38 -18.69
C LYS A 9 6.30 19.13 -17.69
N LYS A 10 6.37 20.46 -17.75
CA LYS A 10 7.18 21.26 -16.83
C LYS A 10 6.56 21.24 -15.43
N GLN A 11 5.24 21.39 -15.34
CA GLN A 11 4.49 21.32 -14.08
C GLN A 11 4.54 19.91 -13.49
N ILE A 12 4.39 18.84 -14.30
CA ILE A 12 4.55 17.45 -13.85
C ILE A 12 5.95 17.22 -13.25
N LYS A 13 6.98 17.72 -13.91
CA LYS A 13 8.36 17.64 -13.39
C LYS A 13 8.51 18.38 -12.05
N ARG A 14 7.89 19.56 -11.89
CA ARG A 14 7.89 20.29 -10.60
C ARG A 14 7.15 19.53 -9.53
N PHE A 15 5.98 18.98 -9.84
CA PHE A 15 5.18 18.14 -8.95
C PHE A 15 6.00 16.95 -8.43
N LYS A 16 6.61 16.17 -9.31
CA LYS A 16 7.45 15.02 -8.94
C LYS A 16 8.70 15.45 -8.14
N ASN A 17 9.34 16.56 -8.50
CA ASN A 17 10.54 17.07 -7.83
C ASN A 17 10.25 17.60 -6.42
N PHE A 18 9.06 18.11 -6.13
CA PHE A 18 8.71 18.59 -4.79
C PHE A 18 8.88 17.49 -3.76
N ARG A 19 8.31 16.31 -3.99
CA ARG A 19 8.47 15.15 -3.10
C ARG A 19 9.95 14.77 -2.95
N ARG A 20 10.70 14.69 -4.04
CA ARG A 20 12.13 14.36 -4.00
C ARG A 20 12.93 15.34 -3.16
N THR A 21 12.62 16.62 -3.25
CA THR A 21 13.29 17.67 -2.45
C THR A 21 12.90 17.56 -0.98
N LEU A 22 11.64 17.31 -0.69
CA LEU A 22 11.10 17.20 0.67
C LEU A 22 11.76 16.08 1.48
N TYR A 23 12.09 14.96 0.83
CA TYR A 23 12.67 13.78 1.49
C TYR A 23 14.18 13.61 1.24
N LYS A 24 14.84 14.52 0.53
CA LYS A 24 16.26 14.38 0.11
C LYS A 24 17.22 14.09 1.28
N ASN A 25 17.00 14.70 2.44
CA ASN A 25 17.85 14.57 3.62
C ASN A 25 17.18 13.75 4.73
N ASP A 26 16.08 13.08 4.44
CA ASP A 26 15.38 12.25 5.40
C ASP A 26 16.10 10.91 5.56
N PRO A 27 16.65 10.59 6.77
CA PRO A 27 17.46 9.39 6.98
C PRO A 27 16.65 8.09 6.94
N PHE A 28 15.32 8.20 7.01
CA PHE A 28 14.41 7.05 7.05
C PHE A 28 13.71 6.82 5.71
N TYR A 29 13.64 7.84 4.85
CA TYR A 29 12.92 7.74 3.60
C TYR A 29 13.59 6.81 2.60
N VAL A 30 12.83 5.84 2.12
CA VAL A 30 13.16 5.02 0.97
C VAL A 30 12.04 5.15 -0.04
N SER A 31 12.38 5.66 -1.23
CA SER A 31 11.40 5.87 -2.29
C SER A 31 11.02 4.53 -2.93
N THR A 32 9.80 4.10 -2.71
CA THR A 32 9.22 2.92 -3.36
C THR A 32 7.84 3.18 -3.94
N VAL A 33 7.22 4.32 -3.59
CA VAL A 33 5.85 4.68 -3.99
C VAL A 33 5.82 5.50 -5.28
N GLU A 34 6.96 5.99 -5.77
CA GLU A 34 7.00 6.89 -6.94
C GLU A 34 6.48 6.22 -8.20
N PHE A 35 6.68 4.90 -8.37
CA PHE A 35 6.15 4.21 -9.54
C PHE A 35 4.61 4.20 -9.57
N THR A 36 3.92 4.11 -8.42
CA THR A 36 2.45 4.14 -8.38
C THR A 36 1.90 5.54 -8.72
N VAL A 37 2.59 6.60 -8.30
CA VAL A 37 2.28 7.97 -8.72
C VAL A 37 2.43 8.10 -10.23
N ASP A 38 3.54 7.60 -10.77
CA ASP A 38 3.83 7.64 -12.21
C ASP A 38 2.78 6.85 -13.00
N MET A 39 2.45 5.63 -12.58
CA MET A 39 1.38 4.82 -13.18
C MET A 39 0.05 5.58 -13.24
N LEU A 40 -0.32 6.26 -12.15
CA LEU A 40 -1.58 6.99 -12.06
C LEU A 40 -1.59 8.26 -12.93
N LEU A 41 -0.52 9.05 -12.92
CA LEU A 41 -0.40 10.30 -13.66
C LEU A 41 -0.22 10.05 -15.17
N ASP A 42 0.61 9.08 -15.54
CA ASP A 42 0.92 8.74 -16.93
C ASP A 42 -0.12 7.79 -17.56
N LYS A 43 -1.15 7.38 -16.79
CA LYS A 43 -2.23 6.48 -17.25
C LYS A 43 -1.72 5.19 -17.88
N THR A 44 -0.69 4.59 -17.29
CA THR A 44 -0.03 3.40 -17.87
C THR A 44 -0.81 2.11 -17.66
N THR A 45 -1.62 2.02 -16.60
CA THR A 45 -2.43 0.84 -16.28
C THR A 45 -3.91 1.02 -16.66
N LYS A 46 -4.65 -0.08 -16.79
CA LYS A 46 -6.10 -0.06 -17.00
C LYS A 46 -6.82 0.65 -15.84
N PHE A 47 -6.40 0.38 -14.61
CA PHE A 47 -6.93 1.07 -13.43
C PHE A 47 -6.71 2.59 -13.53
N ALA A 48 -5.49 3.03 -13.81
CA ALA A 48 -5.19 4.45 -13.94
C ALA A 48 -5.99 5.14 -15.06
N LYS A 49 -6.22 4.43 -16.19
CA LYS A 49 -7.04 4.92 -17.31
C LYS A 49 -8.51 5.11 -16.93
N SER A 50 -9.04 4.27 -16.03
CA SER A 50 -10.43 4.36 -15.57
C SER A 50 -10.66 5.48 -14.55
N CYS A 51 -9.61 5.91 -13.84
CA CYS A 51 -9.71 6.97 -12.86
C CYS A 51 -9.74 8.35 -13.52
N ILE A 52 -10.54 9.28 -12.98
CA ILE A 52 -10.42 10.70 -13.26
C ILE A 52 -9.38 11.27 -12.28
N THR A 53 -8.34 11.90 -12.79
CA THR A 53 -7.25 12.44 -11.96
C THR A 53 -7.02 13.91 -12.26
N ARG A 54 -6.77 14.69 -11.19
CA ARG A 54 -6.43 16.11 -11.27
C ARG A 54 -5.29 16.39 -10.30
N PRO A 55 -4.03 16.35 -10.75
CA PRO A 55 -2.92 16.76 -9.91
C PRO A 55 -2.94 18.28 -9.72
N ILE A 56 -2.77 18.73 -8.48
CA ILE A 56 -2.80 20.13 -8.07
C ILE A 56 -1.63 20.46 -7.15
N MET A 57 -1.14 21.70 -7.26
CA MET A 57 -0.10 22.26 -6.38
C MET A 57 -0.56 23.61 -5.86
N VAL A 58 -0.24 23.90 -4.61
CA VAL A 58 -0.31 25.28 -4.08
C VAL A 58 1.09 25.84 -4.04
N GLU A 59 1.27 27.01 -4.62
CA GLU A 59 2.56 27.67 -4.73
C GLU A 59 2.51 29.15 -4.34
N GLU A 60 3.63 29.64 -3.84
CA GLU A 60 3.89 31.05 -3.57
C GLU A 60 5.32 31.39 -4.00
N ASN A 61 5.51 32.49 -4.72
CA ASN A 61 6.81 32.94 -5.25
C ASN A 61 7.59 31.79 -5.96
N GLN A 62 6.89 31.00 -6.78
CA GLN A 62 7.40 29.82 -7.50
C GLN A 62 7.82 28.63 -6.62
N GLN A 63 7.69 28.72 -5.31
CA GLN A 63 7.90 27.61 -4.39
C GLN A 63 6.60 26.82 -4.23
N VAL A 64 6.66 25.49 -4.39
CA VAL A 64 5.55 24.60 -4.05
C VAL A 64 5.50 24.46 -2.53
N LEU A 65 4.32 24.69 -1.95
CA LEU A 65 4.07 24.61 -0.52
C LEU A 65 3.35 23.32 -0.14
N ALA A 66 2.38 22.91 -0.96
CA ALA A 66 1.64 21.66 -0.79
C ALA A 66 1.12 21.16 -2.14
N GLN A 67 0.89 19.85 -2.26
CA GLN A 67 0.36 19.21 -3.45
C GLN A 67 -0.41 17.93 -3.13
N CYS A 68 -1.30 17.55 -4.03
CA CYS A 68 -1.92 16.22 -4.04
C CYS A 68 -2.42 15.86 -5.45
N VAL A 69 -2.82 14.63 -5.64
CA VAL A 69 -3.60 14.20 -6.82
C VAL A 69 -5.03 14.00 -6.37
N LEU A 70 -5.97 14.77 -6.90
CA LEU A 70 -7.39 14.49 -6.74
C LEU A 70 -7.74 13.30 -7.64
N VAL A 71 -8.34 12.27 -7.06
CA VAL A 71 -8.66 11.03 -7.77
C VAL A 71 -10.13 10.69 -7.57
N LYS A 72 -10.84 10.36 -8.65
CA LYS A 72 -12.12 9.69 -8.62
C LYS A 72 -11.97 8.34 -9.31
N ASN A 73 -12.01 7.28 -8.52
CA ASN A 73 -12.11 5.92 -9.01
C ASN A 73 -13.59 5.64 -9.37
N PRO A 74 -13.90 4.97 -10.49
CA PRO A 74 -15.27 4.73 -10.91
C PRO A 74 -16.13 3.96 -9.89
N TYR A 75 -15.50 3.14 -9.05
CA TYR A 75 -16.19 2.33 -8.04
C TYR A 75 -16.39 3.01 -6.67
N ASP A 76 -15.72 4.14 -6.45
CA ASP A 76 -15.81 4.86 -5.17
C ASP A 76 -17.01 5.83 -5.16
N ASP A 77 -17.65 5.99 -4.01
CA ASP A 77 -18.64 7.03 -3.74
C ASP A 77 -18.01 8.31 -3.13
N PHE A 78 -16.71 8.46 -3.25
CA PHE A 78 -15.89 9.56 -2.76
C PHE A 78 -14.82 9.98 -3.77
N VAL A 79 -14.21 11.13 -3.53
CA VAL A 79 -12.94 11.52 -4.15
C VAL A 79 -11.81 11.40 -3.15
N GLN A 80 -10.59 11.31 -3.66
CA GLN A 80 -9.39 11.17 -2.83
C GLN A 80 -8.49 12.40 -3.00
N MET A 81 -7.86 12.83 -1.89
CA MET A 81 -6.65 13.64 -1.90
C MET A 81 -5.45 12.69 -1.77
N ALA A 82 -5.12 12.04 -2.88
CA ALA A 82 -4.08 11.02 -2.96
C ALA A 82 -2.68 11.65 -3.05
N PHE A 83 -1.66 10.94 -2.58
CA PHE A 83 -0.26 11.36 -2.66
C PHE A 83 -0.03 12.78 -2.12
N PHE A 84 -0.69 13.10 -1.02
CA PHE A 84 -0.54 14.39 -0.36
C PHE A 84 0.89 14.60 0.12
N GLU A 85 1.45 15.76 -0.20
CA GLU A 85 2.74 16.24 0.29
C GLU A 85 2.63 17.73 0.61
N GLY A 86 3.29 18.17 1.69
CA GLY A 86 3.29 19.58 2.10
C GLY A 86 4.50 19.94 2.94
N LEU A 87 4.91 21.19 2.90
CA LEU A 87 5.88 21.73 3.85
C LEU A 87 5.20 21.88 5.21
N GLU A 88 6.00 21.89 6.28
CA GLU A 88 5.51 22.13 7.63
C GLU A 88 4.96 23.55 7.79
N ARG A 89 3.93 23.74 8.61
CA ARG A 89 3.27 25.03 8.92
C ARG A 89 2.68 25.72 7.68
N GLN A 90 2.04 24.92 6.81
CA GLN A 90 1.39 25.41 5.59
C GLN A 90 -0.14 25.19 5.62
N GLU A 91 -0.79 25.53 6.72
CA GLU A 91 -2.23 25.33 6.95
C GLU A 91 -3.07 26.01 5.86
N GLN A 92 -2.68 27.23 5.44
CA GLN A 92 -3.39 27.97 4.39
C GLN A 92 -3.27 27.27 3.02
N ALA A 93 -2.08 26.73 2.69
CA ALA A 93 -1.90 26.00 1.45
C ALA A 93 -2.71 24.70 1.44
N VAL A 94 -2.76 24.00 2.57
CA VAL A 94 -3.56 22.77 2.71
C VAL A 94 -5.05 23.08 2.67
N ALA A 95 -5.49 24.19 3.27
CA ALA A 95 -6.88 24.65 3.17
C ALA A 95 -7.30 24.89 1.71
N LEU A 96 -6.45 25.50 0.89
CA LEU A 96 -6.71 25.68 -0.54
C LEU A 96 -6.82 24.33 -1.28
N LEU A 97 -5.98 23.32 -0.94
CA LEU A 97 -6.13 21.97 -1.51
C LEU A 97 -7.46 21.31 -1.11
N LYS A 98 -7.88 21.46 0.16
CA LYS A 98 -9.17 20.96 0.64
C LYS A 98 -10.35 21.60 -0.11
N GLU A 99 -10.31 22.92 -0.33
CA GLU A 99 -11.35 23.60 -1.11
C GLU A 99 -11.39 23.11 -2.56
N GLN A 100 -10.26 22.87 -3.20
CA GLN A 100 -10.22 22.27 -4.54
C GLN A 100 -10.75 20.83 -4.55
N ALA A 101 -10.51 20.07 -3.51
CA ALA A 101 -11.07 18.74 -3.36
C ALA A 101 -12.60 18.77 -3.22
N LYS A 102 -13.16 19.74 -2.47
CA LYS A 102 -14.63 19.96 -2.39
C LYS A 102 -15.24 20.33 -3.75
N VAL A 103 -14.58 21.21 -4.50
CA VAL A 103 -15.02 21.55 -5.86
C VAL A 103 -15.00 20.29 -6.75
N PHE A 104 -13.92 19.54 -6.73
CA PHE A 104 -13.80 18.31 -7.51
C PHE A 104 -14.83 17.26 -7.11
N ALA A 105 -15.13 17.08 -5.80
CA ALA A 105 -16.15 16.16 -5.32
C ALA A 105 -17.54 16.55 -5.85
N LYS A 106 -17.90 17.84 -5.84
CA LYS A 106 -19.15 18.35 -6.41
C LYS A 106 -19.24 18.08 -7.91
N GLU A 107 -18.14 18.30 -8.67
CA GLU A 107 -18.08 18.00 -10.12
C GLU A 107 -18.27 16.51 -10.40
N MET A 108 -17.79 15.65 -9.50
CA MET A 108 -17.91 14.18 -9.59
C MET A 108 -19.24 13.66 -9.02
N GLY A 109 -20.11 14.51 -8.49
CA GLY A 109 -21.41 14.12 -7.92
C GLY A 109 -21.31 13.31 -6.63
N VAL A 110 -20.23 13.44 -5.85
CA VAL A 110 -20.03 12.75 -4.59
C VAL A 110 -19.90 13.72 -3.42
N ARG A 111 -20.18 13.24 -2.20
CA ARG A 111 -20.19 14.06 -0.97
C ARG A 111 -19.08 13.74 0.00
N ARG A 112 -18.21 12.79 -0.32
CA ARG A 112 -17.15 12.33 0.58
C ARG A 112 -15.79 12.60 -0.03
N ILE A 113 -14.84 12.98 0.84
CA ILE A 113 -13.43 13.16 0.49
C ILE A 113 -12.61 12.30 1.43
N ILE A 114 -11.69 11.51 0.87
CA ILE A 114 -10.76 10.67 1.63
C ILE A 114 -9.33 11.20 1.43
N VAL A 115 -8.62 11.40 2.55
CA VAL A 115 -7.21 11.79 2.57
C VAL A 115 -6.36 10.64 3.09
N GLY A 116 -5.27 10.32 2.41
CA GLY A 116 -4.37 9.23 2.80
C GLY A 116 -4.67 7.90 2.09
N LEU A 117 -5.56 7.87 1.08
CA LEU A 117 -5.68 6.77 0.13
C LEU A 117 -5.09 7.21 -1.22
N ASN A 118 -4.29 6.36 -1.85
CA ASN A 118 -3.51 6.69 -3.04
C ASN A 118 -4.05 6.02 -4.32
N GLY A 119 -5.30 6.27 -4.66
CA GLY A 119 -5.97 5.69 -5.83
C GLY A 119 -6.64 4.36 -5.51
N HIS A 120 -5.89 3.38 -5.03
CA HIS A 120 -6.34 2.06 -4.58
C HIS A 120 -5.54 1.61 -3.36
N LEU A 121 -6.09 0.73 -2.51
CA LEU A 121 -5.39 0.19 -1.33
C LEU A 121 -4.03 -0.44 -1.69
N SER A 122 -3.92 -1.06 -2.87
CA SER A 122 -2.67 -1.63 -3.37
C SER A 122 -1.61 -0.60 -3.79
N TYR A 123 -1.95 0.68 -3.88
CA TYR A 123 -1.01 1.78 -4.18
C TYR A 123 -0.54 2.51 -2.93
N GLY A 124 -1.00 2.09 -1.76
CA GLY A 124 -0.63 2.64 -0.47
C GLY A 124 -1.75 3.42 0.20
N VAL A 125 -1.80 3.31 1.53
CA VAL A 125 -2.83 3.91 2.38
C VAL A 125 -2.24 4.35 3.71
N GLY A 126 -2.77 5.43 4.26
CA GLY A 126 -2.46 5.99 5.56
C GLY A 126 -1.40 7.09 5.54
N LEU A 127 -1.62 8.12 6.34
CA LEU A 127 -0.62 9.11 6.74
C LEU A 127 0.06 8.61 8.02
N SER A 128 1.38 8.70 8.09
CA SER A 128 2.16 8.22 9.23
C SER A 128 1.88 9.03 10.49
N LEU A 129 1.64 8.35 11.63
CA LEU A 129 1.43 8.97 12.93
C LEU A 129 2.70 8.99 13.80
N ASP A 130 3.60 8.03 13.63
CA ASP A 130 4.71 7.76 14.54
C ASP A 130 6.00 7.26 13.84
N MET A 131 6.31 7.78 12.66
CA MET A 131 7.46 7.28 11.87
C MET A 131 8.79 7.95 12.25
N GLU A 132 9.57 7.27 13.06
CA GLU A 132 10.99 7.61 13.31
C GLU A 132 11.96 6.53 12.76
N LYS A 133 11.50 5.67 11.85
CA LYS A 133 12.25 4.55 11.28
C LYS A 133 11.86 4.30 9.83
N PRO A 134 12.72 3.64 9.03
CA PRO A 134 12.41 3.33 7.64
C PRO A 134 11.11 2.53 7.53
N ASN A 135 10.28 2.85 6.53
CA ASN A 135 9.14 2.02 6.16
C ASN A 135 9.61 0.71 5.52
N THR A 136 8.83 -0.34 5.66
CA THR A 136 9.01 -1.55 4.86
C THR A 136 8.62 -1.29 3.40
N PHE A 137 9.18 -2.06 2.50
CA PHE A 137 8.84 -1.98 1.08
C PHE A 137 7.33 -2.05 0.89
N ASP A 138 6.79 -1.25 -0.02
CA ASP A 138 5.36 -1.16 -0.32
C ASP A 138 4.47 -0.66 0.86
N SER A 139 5.08 0.01 1.85
CA SER A 139 4.36 0.75 2.87
C SER A 139 4.46 2.25 2.62
N THR A 140 3.40 2.97 2.96
CA THR A 140 3.39 4.42 2.88
C THR A 140 4.41 5.02 3.86
N TYR A 141 5.09 6.07 3.41
CA TYR A 141 5.95 6.92 4.23
C TYR A 141 5.57 8.37 4.00
N THR A 142 5.19 9.08 5.06
CA THR A 142 4.82 10.48 5.02
C THR A 142 5.42 11.23 6.20
N LYS A 143 5.44 12.55 6.15
CA LYS A 143 5.86 13.36 7.30
C LYS A 143 4.87 13.23 8.45
N THR A 144 5.36 13.11 9.67
CA THR A 144 4.54 12.91 10.89
C THR A 144 3.70 14.11 11.28
N TYR A 145 3.96 15.28 10.70
CA TYR A 145 3.14 16.47 10.90
C TYR A 145 1.93 16.55 9.96
N TYR A 146 1.81 15.69 8.92
CA TYR A 146 0.67 15.72 8.00
C TYR A 146 -0.68 15.50 8.66
N PRO A 147 -0.84 14.58 9.62
CA PRO A 147 -2.09 14.40 10.33
C PRO A 147 -2.65 15.68 10.94
N GLN A 148 -1.80 16.61 11.39
CA GLN A 148 -2.21 17.88 12.00
C GLN A 148 -3.04 18.76 11.06
N TYR A 149 -2.85 18.63 9.73
CA TYR A 149 -3.64 19.35 8.74
C TYR A 149 -5.06 18.84 8.56
N PHE A 150 -5.36 17.64 9.09
CA PHE A 150 -6.60 16.91 8.82
C PHE A 150 -7.41 16.56 10.07
N THR A 151 -7.06 17.15 11.22
CA THR A 151 -7.71 16.88 12.52
C THR A 151 -9.19 17.29 12.58
N ASP A 152 -9.66 18.09 11.63
CA ASP A 152 -11.06 18.48 11.44
C ASP A 152 -11.88 17.41 10.69
N GLY A 153 -11.25 16.39 10.16
CA GLY A 153 -11.90 15.23 9.53
C GLY A 153 -12.09 14.06 10.49
N LYS A 154 -12.94 13.12 10.11
CA LYS A 154 -13.11 11.85 10.84
C LYS A 154 -11.90 10.95 10.63
N GLU A 155 -11.21 10.61 11.71
CA GLU A 155 -10.03 9.75 11.68
C GLU A 155 -10.40 8.28 11.62
N HIS A 156 -9.73 7.52 10.74
CA HIS A 156 -9.78 6.06 10.65
C HIS A 156 -8.35 5.51 10.82
N LYS A 157 -8.13 4.76 11.88
CA LYS A 157 -6.80 4.24 12.24
C LYS A 157 -6.52 2.90 11.58
N LEU A 158 -5.27 2.72 11.21
CA LEU A 158 -4.71 1.47 10.72
C LEU A 158 -3.29 1.31 11.25
N MET A 159 -2.86 0.07 11.41
CA MET A 159 -1.57 -0.25 12.01
C MET A 159 -0.89 -1.41 11.33
N ALA A 160 0.44 -1.45 11.37
CA ALA A 160 1.24 -2.60 11.01
C ALA A 160 1.72 -3.31 12.27
N PHE A 161 1.75 -4.64 12.23
CA PHE A 161 2.25 -5.49 13.31
C PHE A 161 3.61 -6.06 12.93
N ARG A 162 4.47 -6.23 13.94
CA ARG A 162 5.77 -6.88 13.79
C ARG A 162 5.95 -7.92 14.87
N ASN A 163 6.63 -9.02 14.52
CA ASN A 163 7.09 -10.04 15.47
C ASN A 163 8.40 -10.65 14.99
N THR A 164 9.10 -11.34 15.88
CA THR A 164 10.24 -12.17 15.49
C THR A 164 9.75 -13.46 14.84
N ILE A 165 10.51 -13.99 13.88
CA ILE A 165 10.19 -15.26 13.23
C ILE A 165 10.14 -16.41 14.26
N GLU A 166 10.97 -16.36 15.29
CA GLU A 166 10.98 -17.35 16.38
C GLU A 166 9.64 -17.38 17.12
N VAL A 167 9.15 -16.22 17.60
CA VAL A 167 7.86 -16.10 18.29
C VAL A 167 6.73 -16.49 17.35
N PHE A 168 6.74 -16.01 16.12
CA PHE A 168 5.73 -16.37 15.12
C PHE A 168 5.64 -17.89 14.96
N ARG A 169 6.78 -18.58 14.76
CA ARG A 169 6.85 -20.02 14.62
C ARG A 169 6.32 -20.75 15.85
N SER A 170 6.67 -20.31 17.06
CA SER A 170 6.26 -20.94 18.32
C SER A 170 4.73 -20.90 18.53
N LYS A 171 4.04 -19.97 17.91
CA LYS A 171 2.57 -19.79 18.02
C LYS A 171 1.78 -20.50 16.92
N LEU A 172 2.45 -20.95 15.84
CA LEU A 172 1.78 -21.67 14.78
C LEU A 172 1.62 -23.16 15.14
N VAL A 173 0.39 -23.61 15.16
CA VAL A 173 0.06 -25.03 15.40
C VAL A 173 -0.02 -25.75 14.06
N GLN A 174 0.83 -26.76 13.90
CA GLN A 174 0.71 -27.67 12.75
C GLN A 174 -0.43 -28.67 13.01
N ARG A 175 -1.38 -28.73 12.08
CA ARG A 175 -2.48 -29.70 12.13
C ARG A 175 -2.62 -30.36 10.74
N PRO A 176 -2.97 -31.65 10.69
CA PRO A 176 -3.34 -32.27 9.43
C PRO A 176 -4.44 -31.48 8.75
N SER A 177 -4.31 -31.24 7.46
CA SER A 177 -5.23 -30.44 6.69
C SER A 177 -5.57 -31.13 5.38
N LYS A 178 -6.86 -31.08 4.99
CA LYS A 178 -7.31 -31.52 3.67
C LYS A 178 -7.03 -30.50 2.57
N PHE A 179 -6.69 -29.26 2.97
CA PHE A 179 -6.42 -28.20 2.02
C PHE A 179 -5.04 -28.35 1.41
N THR A 180 -4.95 -28.11 0.12
CA THR A 180 -3.66 -28.05 -0.57
C THR A 180 -3.20 -26.61 -0.72
N VAL A 181 -1.88 -26.38 -0.67
CA VAL A 181 -1.30 -25.07 -0.91
C VAL A 181 -0.28 -25.17 -2.04
N ARG A 182 -0.38 -24.28 -3.02
CA ARG A 182 0.62 -24.16 -4.07
C ARG A 182 1.15 -22.73 -4.19
N THR A 183 2.31 -22.61 -4.76
CA THR A 183 2.91 -21.32 -5.13
C THR A 183 2.31 -20.80 -6.43
N VAL A 184 2.52 -19.49 -6.74
CA VAL A 184 2.21 -18.94 -8.05
C VAL A 184 3.00 -19.65 -9.16
N ASP A 185 2.36 -19.82 -10.31
CA ASP A 185 2.98 -20.32 -11.52
C ASP A 185 3.34 -19.16 -12.46
N PHE A 186 4.63 -18.89 -12.59
CA PHE A 186 5.11 -17.82 -13.48
C PHE A 186 5.02 -18.14 -14.97
N GLU A 187 4.85 -19.41 -15.35
CA GLU A 187 4.60 -19.79 -16.75
C GLU A 187 3.15 -19.47 -17.14
N ASN A 188 2.22 -19.60 -16.19
CA ASN A 188 0.80 -19.27 -16.34
C ASN A 188 0.42 -18.01 -15.54
N PHE A 189 1.31 -17.01 -15.47
CA PHE A 189 1.19 -15.87 -14.58
C PHE A 189 -0.12 -15.09 -14.72
N SER A 190 -0.58 -14.80 -15.93
CA SER A 190 -1.85 -14.08 -16.16
C SER A 190 -3.04 -14.81 -15.54
N LYS A 191 -3.09 -16.14 -15.69
CA LYS A 191 -4.16 -16.98 -15.11
C LYS A 191 -4.12 -16.97 -13.59
N ASP A 192 -2.93 -17.02 -13.00
CA ASP A 192 -2.79 -16.95 -11.55
C ASP A 192 -3.08 -15.55 -10.99
N MET A 193 -2.86 -14.49 -11.77
CA MET A 193 -3.26 -13.13 -11.36
C MET A 193 -4.77 -12.91 -11.47
N GLU A 194 -5.46 -13.56 -12.42
CA GLU A 194 -6.92 -13.60 -12.44
C GLU A 194 -7.48 -14.35 -11.23
N LEU A 195 -6.89 -15.49 -10.88
CA LEU A 195 -7.24 -16.24 -9.68
C LEU A 195 -6.99 -15.41 -8.42
N PHE A 196 -5.83 -14.73 -8.33
CA PHE A 196 -5.50 -13.84 -7.23
C PHE A 196 -6.55 -12.74 -7.08
N LYS A 197 -6.93 -12.08 -8.20
CA LYS A 197 -7.98 -11.06 -8.23
C LYS A 197 -9.31 -11.60 -7.69
N GLN A 198 -9.76 -12.74 -8.23
CA GLN A 198 -11.02 -13.35 -7.81
C GLN A 198 -11.06 -13.62 -6.31
N VAL A 199 -10.03 -14.29 -5.76
CA VAL A 199 -9.99 -14.62 -4.34
C VAL A 199 -9.82 -13.36 -3.48
N CYS A 200 -9.08 -12.36 -3.98
CA CYS A 200 -8.91 -11.07 -3.31
C CYS A 200 -10.26 -10.33 -3.20
N ASP A 201 -11.00 -10.17 -4.29
CA ASP A 201 -12.30 -9.50 -4.31
C ASP A 201 -13.32 -10.22 -3.40
N GLU A 202 -13.31 -11.58 -3.38
CA GLU A 202 -14.21 -12.37 -2.54
C GLU A 202 -13.86 -12.31 -1.02
N THR A 203 -12.59 -12.08 -0.66
CA THR A 203 -12.11 -12.22 0.71
C THR A 203 -11.87 -10.91 1.42
N ILE A 204 -11.43 -9.88 0.70
CA ILE A 204 -11.16 -8.55 1.24
C ILE A 204 -12.02 -7.44 0.63
N GLY A 205 -12.94 -7.80 -0.28
CA GLY A 205 -13.85 -6.87 -0.96
C GLY A 205 -14.75 -6.06 -0.04
N THR A 206 -15.01 -6.52 1.19
CA THR A 206 -15.77 -5.78 2.22
C THR A 206 -14.88 -4.90 3.11
N THR A 207 -13.58 -4.85 2.87
CA THR A 207 -12.65 -4.02 3.63
C THR A 207 -12.94 -2.55 3.35
N PHE A 208 -12.90 -1.72 4.40
CA PHE A 208 -13.09 -0.29 4.28
C PHE A 208 -12.15 0.32 3.22
N LEU A 209 -12.69 1.15 2.33
CA LEU A 209 -12.01 1.76 1.18
C LEU A 209 -11.48 0.77 0.12
N TYR A 210 -11.91 -0.49 0.16
CA TYR A 210 -11.60 -1.39 -0.93
C TYR A 210 -12.49 -1.09 -2.14
N ALA A 211 -11.87 -0.88 -3.28
CA ALA A 211 -12.56 -0.81 -4.56
C ALA A 211 -12.32 -2.12 -5.33
N PRO A 212 -13.33 -2.69 -5.99
CA PRO A 212 -13.13 -3.84 -6.85
C PRO A 212 -12.05 -3.57 -7.89
N THR A 213 -11.17 -4.55 -8.10
CA THR A 213 -10.10 -4.39 -9.06
C THR A 213 -10.58 -4.71 -10.48
N GLN A 214 -10.08 -3.97 -11.46
CA GLN A 214 -10.34 -4.27 -12.86
C GLN A 214 -9.53 -5.48 -13.33
N ASP A 215 -9.94 -6.07 -14.45
CA ASP A 215 -9.17 -7.11 -15.12
C ASP A 215 -7.74 -6.64 -15.35
N LYS A 216 -6.79 -7.55 -15.12
CA LYS A 216 -5.34 -7.31 -15.20
C LYS A 216 -4.73 -6.35 -14.16
N HIS A 217 -5.50 -5.85 -13.19
CA HIS A 217 -4.96 -4.95 -12.16
C HIS A 217 -3.73 -5.55 -11.45
N PHE A 218 -3.87 -6.78 -10.94
CA PHE A 218 -2.77 -7.45 -10.26
C PHE A 218 -1.68 -7.92 -11.21
N GLU A 219 -2.03 -8.30 -12.45
CA GLU A 219 -1.05 -8.62 -13.48
C GLU A 219 -0.17 -7.41 -13.81
N GLU A 220 -0.77 -6.22 -13.96
CA GLU A 220 -0.06 -4.98 -14.23
C GLU A 220 0.80 -4.53 -13.03
N LEU A 221 0.27 -4.61 -11.80
CA LEU A 221 0.95 -4.16 -10.60
C LEU A 221 2.07 -5.12 -10.15
N ILE A 222 1.75 -6.42 -10.04
CA ILE A 222 2.70 -7.44 -9.59
C ILE A 222 3.68 -7.80 -10.71
N GLY A 223 3.23 -7.69 -11.97
CA GLY A 223 4.07 -7.92 -13.13
C GLY A 223 5.34 -7.06 -13.15
N GLU A 224 5.25 -5.81 -12.72
CA GLU A 224 6.40 -4.92 -12.56
C GLU A 224 7.42 -5.43 -11.53
N MET A 225 6.96 -6.23 -10.55
CA MET A 225 7.81 -6.81 -9.50
C MET A 225 8.36 -8.21 -9.88
N LYS A 226 7.92 -8.80 -10.98
CA LYS A 226 8.24 -10.18 -11.39
C LYS A 226 9.73 -10.47 -11.46
N PHE A 227 10.57 -9.45 -11.73
CA PHE A 227 12.03 -9.61 -11.83
C PHE A 227 12.74 -9.94 -10.50
N PHE A 228 12.08 -9.71 -9.37
CA PHE A 228 12.65 -9.98 -8.05
C PHE A 228 11.71 -10.76 -7.12
N LEU A 229 10.46 -11.00 -7.53
CA LEU A 229 9.57 -11.94 -6.84
C LEU A 229 9.96 -13.39 -7.13
N ARG A 230 9.72 -14.26 -6.16
CA ARG A 230 9.86 -15.71 -6.27
C ARG A 230 8.49 -16.35 -6.25
N LYS A 231 8.38 -17.58 -6.77
CA LYS A 231 7.10 -18.31 -6.77
C LYS A 231 6.48 -18.46 -5.40
N GLU A 232 7.29 -18.67 -4.37
CA GLU A 232 6.84 -18.80 -2.99
C GLU A 232 6.29 -17.51 -2.36
N ASN A 233 6.48 -16.36 -2.98
CA ASN A 233 5.95 -15.09 -2.47
C ASN A 233 4.42 -14.99 -2.59
N ILE A 234 3.81 -15.77 -3.48
CA ILE A 234 2.35 -15.84 -3.61
C ILE A 234 1.92 -17.29 -3.43
N LEU A 235 1.09 -17.54 -2.43
CA LEU A 235 0.56 -18.84 -2.09
C LEU A 235 -0.95 -18.86 -2.30
N PHE A 236 -1.47 -19.92 -2.87
CA PHE A 236 -2.91 -20.18 -3.03
C PHE A 236 -3.29 -21.44 -2.27
N ALA A 237 -4.38 -21.37 -1.50
CA ALA A 237 -4.95 -22.52 -0.78
C ALA A 237 -6.21 -23.00 -1.49
N PHE A 238 -6.38 -24.32 -1.56
CA PHE A 238 -7.47 -24.97 -2.29
C PHE A 238 -8.22 -25.98 -1.39
N ASP A 239 -9.55 -26.07 -1.57
CA ASP A 239 -10.39 -27.21 -1.15
C ASP A 239 -10.83 -27.95 -2.43
N GLY A 240 -10.17 -29.06 -2.74
CA GLY A 240 -10.26 -29.69 -4.07
C GLY A 240 -9.76 -28.74 -5.16
N ASN A 241 -10.63 -28.38 -6.08
CA ASN A 241 -10.31 -27.44 -7.19
C ASN A 241 -10.69 -25.98 -6.90
N GLU A 242 -11.37 -25.72 -5.78
CA GLU A 242 -11.78 -24.36 -5.41
C GLU A 242 -10.65 -23.62 -4.72
N ALA A 243 -10.23 -22.46 -5.23
CA ALA A 243 -9.34 -21.56 -4.51
C ALA A 243 -10.10 -20.89 -3.36
N VAL A 244 -9.65 -21.09 -2.12
CA VAL A 244 -10.34 -20.69 -0.91
C VAL A 244 -9.56 -19.65 -0.09
N GLY A 245 -8.32 -19.35 -0.49
CA GLY A 245 -7.52 -18.33 0.14
C GLY A 245 -6.21 -18.09 -0.60
N PHE A 246 -5.57 -16.99 -0.26
CA PHE A 246 -4.23 -16.63 -0.74
C PHE A 246 -3.42 -15.97 0.37
N LEU A 247 -2.10 -15.94 0.18
CA LEU A 247 -1.16 -15.17 0.97
C LEU A 247 -0.10 -14.60 0.03
N PHE A 248 0.12 -13.28 0.12
CA PHE A 248 1.20 -12.58 -0.58
C PHE A 248 2.17 -12.00 0.44
N TRP A 249 3.45 -12.34 0.29
CA TRP A 249 4.53 -11.83 1.12
C TRP A 249 5.77 -11.58 0.27
N HIS A 250 6.70 -10.79 0.76
CA HIS A 250 8.00 -10.55 0.12
C HIS A 250 9.06 -10.12 1.15
N PRO A 251 10.35 -10.25 0.84
CA PRO A 251 11.40 -9.62 1.63
C PRO A 251 11.23 -8.11 1.71
N ASP A 252 11.66 -7.49 2.80
CA ASP A 252 11.71 -6.02 2.87
C ASP A 252 12.87 -5.49 2.04
N TYR A 253 12.61 -5.23 0.77
CA TYR A 253 13.63 -4.70 -0.15
C TYR A 253 14.17 -3.34 0.29
N ASN A 254 13.47 -2.57 1.11
CA ASN A 254 13.93 -1.27 1.60
C ASN A 254 15.21 -1.38 2.43
N GLU A 255 15.45 -2.52 3.11
CA GLU A 255 16.68 -2.75 3.88
C GLU A 255 17.96 -2.72 3.02
N ILE A 256 17.84 -2.93 1.73
CA ILE A 256 18.97 -2.92 0.80
C ILE A 256 18.96 -1.72 -0.16
N LEU A 257 17.97 -0.85 -0.10
CA LEU A 257 17.84 0.29 -0.98
C LEU A 257 18.54 1.55 -0.43
N LYS A 258 18.77 2.52 -1.31
CA LYS A 258 19.38 3.80 -0.94
C LYS A 258 18.34 4.71 -0.30
N LYS A 259 18.66 5.20 0.89
CA LYS A 259 17.84 6.19 1.61
C LYS A 259 17.95 7.57 0.95
N GLY A 260 16.89 8.39 1.08
CA GLY A 260 16.84 9.75 0.56
C GLY A 260 16.99 9.88 -0.97
N LYS A 261 16.90 8.77 -1.71
CA LYS A 261 17.06 8.74 -3.17
C LYS A 261 15.93 7.95 -3.83
N GLN A 262 15.64 8.28 -5.07
CA GLN A 262 14.75 7.49 -5.91
C GLN A 262 15.40 6.16 -6.25
N ASN A 263 14.65 5.07 -6.07
CA ASN A 263 15.02 3.73 -6.45
C ASN A 263 14.10 3.25 -7.58
N SER A 264 14.68 2.81 -8.70
CA SER A 264 13.92 2.18 -9.79
C SER A 264 13.75 0.69 -9.54
N LEU A 265 12.76 0.07 -10.18
CA LEU A 265 12.54 -1.39 -10.11
C LEU A 265 13.78 -2.17 -10.55
N LEU A 266 14.49 -1.71 -11.58
CA LEU A 266 15.75 -2.31 -12.01
C LEU A 266 16.83 -2.23 -10.92
N SER A 267 16.91 -1.08 -10.22
CA SER A 267 17.85 -0.92 -9.08
C SER A 267 17.49 -1.88 -7.94
N ILE A 268 16.19 -2.10 -7.67
CA ILE A 268 15.73 -3.07 -6.67
C ILE A 268 16.17 -4.47 -7.06
N ALA A 269 15.90 -4.91 -8.29
CA ALA A 269 16.25 -6.24 -8.78
C ALA A 269 17.78 -6.50 -8.69
N LEU A 270 18.60 -5.53 -9.14
CA LEU A 270 20.06 -5.63 -9.08
C LEU A 270 20.56 -5.72 -7.63
N ARG A 271 20.07 -4.84 -6.75
CA ARG A 271 20.49 -4.83 -5.35
C ARG A 271 20.01 -6.08 -4.60
N TYR A 272 18.82 -6.59 -4.92
CA TYR A 272 18.35 -7.85 -4.36
C TYR A 272 19.25 -9.00 -4.75
N THR A 273 19.66 -9.11 -6.00
CA THR A 273 20.61 -10.14 -6.44
C THR A 273 21.92 -10.11 -5.64
N LEU A 274 22.46 -8.91 -5.39
CA LEU A 274 23.74 -8.72 -4.71
C LEU A 274 23.65 -8.82 -3.17
N PHE A 275 22.56 -8.35 -2.58
CA PHE A 275 22.47 -8.10 -1.13
C PHE A 275 21.33 -8.82 -0.41
N LYS A 276 20.62 -9.75 -1.05
CA LYS A 276 19.45 -10.45 -0.46
C LYS A 276 19.72 -11.07 0.92
N LYS A 277 20.97 -11.53 1.19
CA LYS A 277 21.37 -12.08 2.49
C LYS A 277 21.39 -11.05 3.64
N LYS A 278 21.37 -9.74 3.31
CA LYS A 278 21.32 -8.67 4.31
C LYS A 278 19.89 -8.33 4.76
N ILE A 279 18.90 -8.80 4.03
CA ILE A 279 17.48 -8.56 4.38
C ILE A 279 17.13 -9.44 5.59
N LYS A 280 16.62 -8.80 6.63
CA LYS A 280 16.25 -9.41 7.91
C LYS A 280 14.76 -9.50 8.13
N THR A 281 13.99 -8.70 7.41
CA THR A 281 12.54 -8.60 7.56
C THR A 281 11.82 -9.14 6.33
N VAL A 282 10.74 -9.89 6.56
CA VAL A 282 9.73 -10.16 5.53
C VAL A 282 8.49 -9.35 5.79
N LYS A 283 7.81 -8.94 4.72
CA LYS A 283 6.52 -8.28 4.79
C LYS A 283 5.42 -9.22 4.32
N VAL A 284 4.41 -9.43 5.16
CA VAL A 284 3.15 -10.06 4.78
C VAL A 284 2.27 -8.95 4.19
N ASN A 285 2.24 -8.87 2.85
CA ASN A 285 1.52 -7.82 2.15
C ASN A 285 0.00 -7.99 2.30
N SER A 286 -0.51 -9.18 2.02
CA SER A 286 -1.93 -9.47 2.15
C SER A 286 -2.20 -10.96 2.37
N ILE A 287 -3.27 -11.24 3.11
CA ILE A 287 -3.83 -12.57 3.29
C ILE A 287 -5.35 -12.49 3.21
N GLY A 288 -5.93 -13.27 2.34
CA GLY A 288 -7.38 -13.39 2.18
C GLY A 288 -7.81 -14.84 2.25
N VAL A 289 -8.86 -15.11 3.02
CA VAL A 289 -9.44 -16.46 3.16
C VAL A 289 -10.96 -16.34 3.16
N LYS A 290 -11.66 -17.10 2.31
CA LYS A 290 -13.12 -17.15 2.26
C LYS A 290 -13.70 -17.47 3.63
N GLU A 291 -14.79 -16.83 4.02
CA GLU A 291 -15.28 -16.77 5.40
C GLU A 291 -15.44 -18.15 6.06
N LYS A 292 -16.02 -19.12 5.36
CA LYS A 292 -16.24 -20.49 5.87
C LYS A 292 -14.95 -21.27 6.16
N TYR A 293 -13.80 -20.80 5.64
CA TYR A 293 -12.49 -21.45 5.77
C TYR A 293 -11.53 -20.72 6.70
N GLN A 294 -11.94 -19.52 7.19
CA GLN A 294 -11.11 -18.71 8.08
C GLN A 294 -10.64 -19.51 9.30
N GLY A 295 -9.45 -19.17 9.80
CA GLY A 295 -8.78 -19.90 10.88
C GLY A 295 -8.00 -21.11 10.36
N ARG A 296 -8.64 -22.11 9.77
CA ARG A 296 -7.95 -23.34 9.31
C ARG A 296 -7.04 -23.06 8.11
N VAL A 297 -7.57 -22.45 7.05
CA VAL A 297 -6.80 -22.12 5.84
C VAL A 297 -5.79 -21.02 6.13
N THR A 298 -6.13 -20.03 6.98
CA THR A 298 -5.17 -19.01 7.42
C THR A 298 -3.93 -19.62 8.05
N ILE A 299 -4.10 -20.52 9.01
CA ILE A 299 -2.98 -21.22 9.67
C ILE A 299 -2.20 -22.08 8.66
N GLN A 300 -2.89 -22.74 7.72
CA GLN A 300 -2.25 -23.52 6.67
C GLN A 300 -1.35 -22.69 5.78
N LEU A 301 -1.83 -21.52 5.32
CA LEU A 301 -1.05 -20.57 4.51
C LEU A 301 0.17 -20.03 5.28
N LEU A 302 -0.01 -19.69 6.57
CA LEU A 302 1.08 -19.21 7.42
C LEU A 302 2.12 -20.31 7.67
N ASN A 303 1.69 -21.55 7.89
CA ASN A 303 2.61 -22.70 8.03
C ASN A 303 3.39 -22.96 6.74
N GLU A 304 2.75 -22.83 5.58
CA GLU A 304 3.44 -22.98 4.30
C GLU A 304 4.48 -21.86 4.10
N MET A 305 4.12 -20.61 4.36
CA MET A 305 5.03 -19.46 4.30
C MET A 305 6.26 -19.66 5.20
N MET A 306 6.08 -20.23 6.42
CA MET A 306 7.16 -20.49 7.37
C MET A 306 8.29 -21.35 6.79
N LYS A 307 8.02 -22.22 5.82
CA LYS A 307 9.05 -23.02 5.14
C LYS A 307 10.09 -22.17 4.42
N TYR A 308 9.71 -20.97 3.98
CA TYR A 308 10.53 -20.07 3.14
C TYR A 308 11.17 -18.92 3.92
N ILE A 309 10.64 -18.59 5.11
CA ILE A 309 11.07 -17.39 5.85
C ILE A 309 12.00 -17.67 7.04
N ASN A 310 12.46 -18.90 7.21
CA ASN A 310 13.29 -19.33 8.36
C ASN A 310 14.64 -18.60 8.50
N SER A 311 15.15 -17.99 7.43
CA SER A 311 16.41 -17.25 7.43
C SER A 311 16.26 -15.76 7.77
N TYR A 312 15.04 -15.28 7.98
CA TYR A 312 14.76 -13.91 8.36
C TYR A 312 14.59 -13.79 9.88
N ASP A 313 14.78 -12.59 10.41
CA ASP A 313 14.69 -12.32 11.84
C ASP A 313 13.27 -11.87 12.23
N TYR A 314 12.59 -11.13 11.32
CA TYR A 314 11.31 -10.48 11.60
C TYR A 314 10.27 -10.72 10.50
N ALA A 315 9.01 -10.71 10.90
CA ALA A 315 7.85 -10.57 10.02
C ALA A 315 7.08 -9.29 10.37
N GLU A 316 6.75 -8.48 9.36
CA GLU A 316 5.93 -7.29 9.50
C GLU A 316 4.70 -7.40 8.59
N THR A 317 3.53 -7.04 9.08
CA THR A 317 2.32 -7.02 8.25
C THR A 317 2.24 -5.73 7.44
N ASN A 318 1.43 -5.74 6.40
CA ASN A 318 0.91 -4.50 5.82
C ASN A 318 -0.07 -3.86 6.81
N PHE A 319 -0.85 -2.87 6.39
CA PHE A 319 -1.83 -2.22 7.26
C PHE A 319 -2.98 -3.16 7.67
N VAL A 320 -3.43 -3.01 8.91
CA VAL A 320 -4.63 -3.64 9.47
C VAL A 320 -5.51 -2.53 10.02
N TRP A 321 -6.75 -2.42 9.55
CA TRP A 321 -7.71 -1.46 10.06
C TRP A 321 -8.05 -1.74 11.53
N GLU A 322 -8.17 -0.71 12.36
CA GLU A 322 -8.47 -0.83 13.79
C GLU A 322 -9.80 -1.59 14.04
N ASN A 323 -10.78 -1.42 13.17
CA ASN A 323 -12.08 -2.09 13.24
C ASN A 323 -12.05 -3.55 12.72
N ASN A 324 -10.97 -4.01 12.09
CA ASN A 324 -10.82 -5.39 11.64
C ASN A 324 -10.39 -6.29 12.81
N ARG A 325 -11.37 -6.60 13.71
CA ARG A 325 -11.15 -7.38 14.94
C ARG A 325 -10.51 -8.75 14.67
N LYS A 326 -10.89 -9.41 13.56
CA LYS A 326 -10.35 -10.74 13.19
C LYS A 326 -8.85 -10.66 12.89
N SER A 327 -8.43 -9.74 12.03
CA SER A 327 -7.02 -9.54 11.70
C SER A 327 -6.21 -9.06 12.91
N MET A 328 -6.78 -8.17 13.73
CA MET A 328 -6.17 -7.72 14.99
C MET A 328 -5.91 -8.90 15.95
N ALA A 329 -6.91 -9.78 16.13
CA ALA A 329 -6.81 -10.95 17.02
C ALA A 329 -5.76 -11.95 16.51
N ILE A 330 -5.72 -12.23 15.21
CA ILE A 330 -4.72 -13.14 14.61
C ILE A 330 -3.32 -12.59 14.84
N ASN A 331 -3.07 -11.31 14.54
CA ASN A 331 -1.75 -10.71 14.72
C ASN A 331 -1.28 -10.75 16.16
N ARG A 332 -2.15 -10.46 17.13
CA ARG A 332 -1.82 -10.59 18.57
C ARG A 332 -1.58 -12.05 18.98
N HIS A 333 -2.39 -12.98 18.47
CA HIS A 333 -2.24 -14.41 18.77
C HIS A 333 -0.88 -14.96 18.35
N ILE A 334 -0.40 -14.56 17.18
CA ILE A 334 0.93 -14.97 16.68
C ILE A 334 2.09 -14.18 17.30
N GLY A 335 1.84 -13.34 18.31
CA GLY A 335 2.86 -12.61 19.06
C GLY A 335 3.25 -11.25 18.46
N GLY A 336 2.45 -10.74 17.54
CA GLY A 336 2.69 -9.42 16.93
C GLY A 336 2.41 -8.27 17.90
N HIS A 337 3.30 -7.28 17.92
CA HIS A 337 3.08 -5.97 18.53
C HIS A 337 2.90 -4.91 17.45
N ILE A 338 2.24 -3.81 17.82
CA ILE A 338 2.06 -2.68 16.89
C ILE A 338 3.43 -2.03 16.67
N GLU A 339 3.83 -1.99 15.42
CA GLU A 339 5.11 -1.43 14.98
C GLU A 339 4.96 -0.03 14.41
N ARG A 340 3.82 0.24 13.72
CA ARG A 340 3.55 1.49 13.05
C ARG A 340 2.07 1.82 13.13
N ASN A 341 1.77 3.11 13.30
CA ASN A 341 0.42 3.63 13.26
C ASN A 341 0.26 4.60 12.09
N PHE A 342 -0.93 4.55 11.49
CA PHE A 342 -1.30 5.42 10.39
C PHE A 342 -2.75 5.89 10.56
N ALA A 343 -3.14 6.94 9.85
CA ALA A 343 -4.50 7.41 9.77
C ALA A 343 -4.92 7.76 8.34
N VAL A 344 -6.19 7.56 8.07
CA VAL A 344 -6.91 8.10 6.91
C VAL A 344 -7.96 9.05 7.45
N TYR A 345 -8.19 10.17 6.78
CA TYR A 345 -9.16 11.17 7.18
C TYR A 345 -10.30 11.26 6.18
N GLU A 346 -11.52 11.33 6.71
CA GLU A 346 -12.75 11.40 5.92
C GLU A 346 -13.48 12.71 6.20
N TYR A 347 -13.96 13.36 5.13
CA TYR A 347 -14.78 14.56 5.17
C TYR A 347 -16.09 14.31 4.45
N GLU A 348 -17.18 14.85 4.99
CA GLU A 348 -18.47 15.00 4.32
C GLU A 348 -18.64 16.47 3.89
N ILE A 349 -19.22 16.71 2.69
CA ILE A 349 -19.43 18.04 2.10
C ILE A 349 -20.87 18.30 1.70
#